data_58d4ba621833bfc4070d81870f418304
#
_entry.id   58d4ba621833bfc4070d81870f418304
#
_cell.length_a   1.000
_cell.length_b   1.000
_cell.length_c   1.000
_cell.angle_alpha   90.00
_cell.angle_beta   90.00
_cell.angle_gamma   90.00
#
_symmetry.space_group_name_H-M   'P 1'
#
loop_
_entity.id
_entity.type
_entity.pdbx_description
1 polymer ?
#
loop_
_entity_poly.entity_id
_entity_poly.type
_entity_poly.pdbx_seq_one_letter_code
_entity_poly.pdbx_strand_id
1 'polypeptide(L)'
;MPKGRIIEIYGPESSGKTTLALSVIAQSQKKGGTCAFIDAEHALDPSYAKKIGVDIDNLLISQPDAGEQALEIADTLVRSGAIDVLVVDSVAALVPKAELEGEMGDSHMGLQARLMSQALRKLTSTVSRSNTLIIFINQIRMKIGVMFGNPETTTGGNALKFYASVRIDIRRIGSIKDKEDVIGSQTRVKIVKNKVAPPFKIVDFDIMYGEGISKTGELIDLGVKAGIVEKAGAWFSYKGEKLGQGRENAKLFLKENPAVAEEIENKIRADAGPVSYTHLRAHET
;
A
#
# COMPACT_ATOMS: atom_id res chain seq x y z
N MET A 1 -8.15 0.10 -4.05
CA MET A 1 -7.57 -1.25 -4.30
C MET A 1 -8.72 -2.23 -4.48
N PRO A 2 -8.58 -3.29 -5.32
CA PRO A 2 -9.68 -4.22 -5.60
C PRO A 2 -9.94 -5.16 -4.42
N LYS A 3 -11.23 -5.32 -4.04
CA LYS A 3 -11.68 -6.31 -3.05
C LYS A 3 -11.59 -7.74 -3.62
N GLY A 4 -11.50 -8.75 -2.75
CA GLY A 4 -11.42 -10.15 -3.16
C GLY A 4 -10.12 -10.51 -3.88
N ARG A 5 -9.03 -9.78 -3.62
CA ARG A 5 -7.76 -9.94 -4.34
C ARG A 5 -6.56 -9.89 -3.41
N ILE A 6 -5.49 -10.54 -3.85
CA ILE A 6 -4.17 -10.47 -3.22
C ILE A 6 -3.37 -9.38 -3.93
N ILE A 7 -2.77 -8.49 -3.15
CA ILE A 7 -1.89 -7.42 -3.62
C ILE A 7 -0.52 -7.58 -2.96
N GLU A 8 0.55 -7.34 -3.71
CA GLU A 8 1.90 -7.21 -3.18
C GLU A 8 2.35 -5.76 -3.28
N ILE A 9 2.80 -5.19 -2.15
CA ILE A 9 3.50 -3.90 -2.08
C ILE A 9 4.95 -4.20 -1.73
N TYR A 10 5.87 -3.82 -2.59
CA TYR A 10 7.29 -4.10 -2.37
C TYR A 10 8.17 -2.91 -2.74
N GLY A 11 9.31 -2.82 -2.10
CA GLY A 11 10.27 -1.73 -2.30
C GLY A 11 11.41 -1.79 -1.30
N PRO A 12 12.39 -0.89 -1.43
CA PRO A 12 13.49 -0.75 -0.47
C PRO A 12 12.97 -0.45 0.94
N GLU A 13 13.84 -0.57 1.90
CA GLU A 13 13.59 -0.11 3.26
C GLU A 13 13.25 1.40 3.27
N SER A 14 12.42 1.83 4.20
CA SER A 14 11.99 3.23 4.36
C SER A 14 11.34 3.87 3.12
N SER A 15 10.83 3.07 2.18
CA SER A 15 10.14 3.56 0.98
C SER A 15 8.67 3.93 1.20
N GLY A 16 8.09 3.64 2.38
CA GLY A 16 6.70 3.95 2.73
C GLY A 16 5.70 2.81 2.50
N LYS A 17 6.16 1.55 2.42
CA LYS A 17 5.31 0.36 2.23
C LYS A 17 4.23 0.26 3.30
N THR A 18 4.64 0.26 4.57
CA THR A 18 3.75 0.17 5.73
C THR A 18 2.84 1.39 5.82
N THR A 19 3.35 2.60 5.55
CA THR A 19 2.54 3.83 5.48
C THR A 19 1.41 3.72 4.46
N LEU A 20 1.71 3.20 3.26
CA LEU A 20 0.70 2.99 2.23
C LEU A 20 -0.35 1.96 2.66
N ALA A 21 0.06 0.85 3.26
CA ALA A 21 -0.85 -0.19 3.75
C ALA A 21 -1.73 0.32 4.90
N LEU A 22 -1.16 1.04 5.87
CA LEU A 22 -1.91 1.67 6.97
C LEU A 22 -2.90 2.72 6.46
N SER A 23 -2.54 3.48 5.42
CA SER A 23 -3.47 4.42 4.78
C SER A 23 -4.66 3.71 4.15
N VAL A 24 -4.48 2.50 3.60
CA VAL A 24 -5.59 1.67 3.07
C VAL A 24 -6.49 1.19 4.21
N ILE A 25 -5.91 0.74 5.33
CA ILE A 25 -6.66 0.36 6.53
C ILE A 25 -7.51 1.55 7.02
N ALA A 26 -6.89 2.72 7.21
CA ALA A 26 -7.58 3.92 7.67
C ALA A 26 -8.77 4.29 6.76
N GLN A 27 -8.60 4.21 5.44
CA GLN A 27 -9.68 4.48 4.49
C GLN A 27 -10.76 3.39 4.47
N SER A 28 -10.43 2.14 4.79
CA SER A 28 -11.39 1.05 4.94
C SER A 28 -12.23 1.25 6.20
N GLN A 29 -11.58 1.52 7.34
CA GLN A 29 -12.26 1.76 8.62
C GLN A 29 -13.20 2.97 8.57
N LYS A 30 -12.81 4.07 7.89
CA LYS A 30 -13.69 5.23 7.65
C LYS A 30 -14.98 4.89 6.89
N LYS A 31 -15.00 3.78 6.16
CA LYS A 31 -16.17 3.25 5.45
C LYS A 31 -16.89 2.15 6.23
N GLY A 32 -16.55 1.95 7.50
CA GLY A 32 -17.11 0.90 8.36
C GLY A 32 -16.53 -0.50 8.11
N GLY A 33 -15.40 -0.59 7.38
CA GLY A 33 -14.75 -1.88 7.10
C GLY A 33 -13.93 -2.39 8.28
N THR A 34 -14.00 -3.70 8.53
CA THR A 34 -13.19 -4.39 9.55
C THR A 34 -11.82 -4.74 8.97
N CYS A 35 -10.76 -4.38 9.70
CA CYS A 35 -9.39 -4.56 9.25
C CYS A 35 -8.56 -5.37 10.23
N ALA A 36 -7.58 -6.10 9.70
CA ALA A 36 -6.60 -6.84 10.47
C ALA A 36 -5.18 -6.59 9.98
N PHE A 37 -4.22 -6.65 10.90
CA PHE A 37 -2.79 -6.47 10.64
C PHE A 37 -2.00 -7.60 11.29
N ILE A 38 -1.31 -8.38 10.49
CA ILE A 38 -0.36 -9.41 10.95
C ILE A 38 1.03 -8.79 10.88
N ASP A 39 1.56 -8.47 12.06
CA ASP A 39 2.86 -7.84 12.25
C ASP A 39 3.93 -8.90 12.53
N ALA A 40 4.45 -9.50 11.47
CA ALA A 40 5.50 -10.52 11.57
C ALA A 40 6.89 -9.91 11.81
N GLU A 41 7.07 -8.61 11.60
CA GLU A 41 8.32 -7.89 11.92
C GLU A 41 8.35 -7.38 13.37
N HIS A 42 7.20 -7.41 14.09
CA HIS A 42 7.05 -6.84 15.43
C HIS A 42 7.43 -5.35 15.50
N ALA A 43 7.13 -4.62 14.43
CA ALA A 43 7.59 -3.24 14.23
C ALA A 43 6.46 -2.22 14.05
N LEU A 44 5.20 -2.62 14.22
CA LEU A 44 4.08 -1.71 14.14
C LEU A 44 4.11 -0.71 15.29
N ASP A 45 4.22 0.58 14.96
CA ASP A 45 4.05 1.68 15.92
C ASP A 45 2.58 2.13 15.95
N PRO A 46 1.85 1.85 17.05
CA PRO A 46 0.44 2.26 17.20
C PRO A 46 0.25 3.78 17.16
N SER A 47 1.23 4.55 17.69
CA SER A 47 1.21 6.01 17.66
C SER A 47 1.26 6.55 16.24
N TYR A 48 2.13 5.98 15.42
CA TYR A 48 2.24 6.34 14.01
C TYR A 48 0.99 5.94 13.22
N ALA A 49 0.49 4.72 13.44
CA ALA A 49 -0.74 4.26 12.79
C ALA A 49 -1.94 5.17 13.11
N LYS A 50 -2.06 5.59 14.37
CA LYS A 50 -3.10 6.53 14.82
C LYS A 50 -2.98 7.90 14.13
N LYS A 51 -1.76 8.42 13.96
CA LYS A 51 -1.50 9.68 13.24
C LYS A 51 -1.91 9.60 11.76
N ILE A 52 -1.75 8.44 11.12
CA ILE A 52 -2.23 8.19 9.75
C ILE A 52 -3.76 8.12 9.68
N GLY A 53 -4.43 7.98 10.82
CA GLY A 53 -5.88 7.91 10.92
C GLY A 53 -6.43 6.50 11.04
N VAL A 54 -5.60 5.53 11.42
CA VAL A 54 -6.04 4.18 11.77
C VAL A 54 -6.70 4.21 13.13
N ASP A 55 -7.88 3.64 13.23
CA ASP A 55 -8.54 3.34 14.50
C ASP A 55 -7.92 2.06 15.07
N ILE A 56 -6.96 2.26 15.99
CA ILE A 56 -6.20 1.16 16.60
C ILE A 56 -7.06 0.30 17.51
N ASP A 57 -8.05 0.90 18.17
CA ASP A 57 -8.92 0.18 19.11
C ASP A 57 -9.83 -0.83 18.39
N ASN A 58 -10.10 -0.58 17.11
CA ASN A 58 -10.88 -1.45 16.22
C ASN A 58 -10.02 -2.16 15.16
N LEU A 59 -8.70 -2.18 15.30
CA LEU A 59 -7.80 -2.94 14.44
C LEU A 59 -7.43 -4.27 15.11
N LEU A 60 -7.71 -5.39 14.43
CA LEU A 60 -7.23 -6.70 14.88
C LEU A 60 -5.73 -6.81 14.58
N ILE A 61 -4.91 -6.92 15.63
CA ILE A 61 -3.46 -7.05 15.49
C ILE A 61 -3.03 -8.42 15.98
N SER A 62 -2.16 -9.08 15.22
CA SER A 62 -1.51 -10.34 15.60
C SER A 62 -0.03 -10.27 15.31
N GLN A 63 0.79 -10.79 16.23
CA GLN A 63 2.24 -10.83 16.15
C GLN A 63 2.71 -12.29 16.28
N PRO A 64 2.62 -13.07 15.21
CA PRO A 64 3.02 -14.48 15.21
C PRO A 64 4.54 -14.65 15.19
N ASP A 65 5.04 -15.68 15.85
CA ASP A 65 6.47 -16.01 15.90
C ASP A 65 6.94 -16.76 14.64
N ALA A 66 6.06 -17.54 13.98
CA ALA A 66 6.40 -18.36 12.83
C ALA A 66 5.53 -18.04 11.61
N GLY A 67 6.09 -18.24 10.42
CA GLY A 67 5.41 -18.01 9.15
C GLY A 67 4.16 -18.87 8.97
N GLU A 68 4.19 -20.14 9.42
CA GLU A 68 3.01 -21.03 9.40
C GLU A 68 1.88 -20.44 10.22
N GLN A 69 2.16 -19.97 11.44
CA GLN A 69 1.18 -19.37 12.32
C GLN A 69 0.56 -18.10 11.70
N ALA A 70 1.40 -17.22 11.15
CA ALA A 70 0.94 -16.01 10.44
C ALA A 70 -0.04 -16.34 9.31
N LEU A 71 0.28 -17.33 8.50
CA LEU A 71 -0.52 -17.70 7.33
C LEU A 71 -1.78 -18.49 7.71
N GLU A 72 -1.78 -19.24 8.82
CA GLU A 72 -2.97 -19.89 9.38
C GLU A 72 -3.94 -18.87 9.98
N ILE A 73 -3.43 -17.85 10.68
CA ILE A 73 -4.23 -16.71 11.16
C ILE A 73 -4.84 -15.98 9.97
N ALA A 74 -4.06 -15.70 8.91
CA ALA A 74 -4.56 -15.08 7.70
C ALA A 74 -5.69 -15.91 7.05
N ASP A 75 -5.52 -17.23 6.91
CA ASP A 75 -6.54 -18.11 6.34
C ASP A 75 -7.82 -18.12 7.18
N THR A 76 -7.69 -18.16 8.50
CA THR A 76 -8.82 -18.13 9.45
C THR A 76 -9.60 -16.82 9.36
N LEU A 77 -8.90 -15.68 9.37
CA LEU A 77 -9.51 -14.36 9.26
C LEU A 77 -10.24 -14.18 7.93
N VAL A 78 -9.63 -14.61 6.83
CA VAL A 78 -10.25 -14.53 5.50
C VAL A 78 -11.48 -15.44 5.39
N ARG A 79 -11.42 -16.65 5.94
CA ARG A 79 -12.55 -17.60 5.95
C ARG A 79 -13.75 -17.12 6.74
N SER A 80 -13.52 -16.32 7.77
CA SER A 80 -14.61 -15.75 8.56
C SER A 80 -15.56 -14.88 7.73
N GLY A 81 -15.07 -14.32 6.61
CA GLY A 81 -15.83 -13.38 5.78
C GLY A 81 -16.09 -12.03 6.44
N ALA A 82 -15.56 -11.81 7.65
CA ALA A 82 -15.78 -10.60 8.42
C ALA A 82 -14.72 -9.50 8.17
N ILE A 83 -13.63 -9.83 7.48
CA ILE A 83 -12.49 -8.92 7.27
C ILE A 83 -12.53 -8.31 5.87
N ASP A 84 -12.55 -6.99 5.78
CA ASP A 84 -12.46 -6.26 4.51
C ASP A 84 -11.02 -6.10 4.03
N VAL A 85 -10.09 -5.80 4.94
CA VAL A 85 -8.67 -5.62 4.63
C VAL A 85 -7.80 -6.36 5.63
N LEU A 86 -6.91 -7.20 5.11
CA LEU A 86 -5.86 -7.88 5.87
C LEU A 86 -4.50 -7.44 5.34
N VAL A 87 -3.63 -6.97 6.22
CA VAL A 87 -2.23 -6.67 5.90
C VAL A 87 -1.32 -7.70 6.56
N VAL A 88 -0.31 -8.16 5.85
CA VAL A 88 0.78 -9.02 6.36
C VAL A 88 2.09 -8.27 6.16
N ASP A 89 2.72 -7.84 7.24
CA ASP A 89 3.99 -7.07 7.25
C ASP A 89 5.06 -7.83 8.03
N SER A 90 6.04 -8.41 7.41
CA SER A 90 6.25 -8.55 5.98
C SER A 90 6.52 -10.02 5.61
N VAL A 91 6.43 -10.32 4.31
CA VAL A 91 6.78 -11.67 3.79
C VAL A 91 8.20 -12.07 4.18
N ALA A 92 9.12 -11.11 4.26
CA ALA A 92 10.53 -11.36 4.63
C ALA A 92 10.66 -11.95 6.05
N ALA A 93 9.75 -11.60 6.95
CA ALA A 93 9.73 -12.05 8.35
C ALA A 93 8.92 -13.35 8.57
N LEU A 94 8.30 -13.90 7.53
CA LEU A 94 7.59 -15.18 7.63
C LEU A 94 8.60 -16.35 7.63
N VAL A 95 9.29 -16.51 8.76
CA VAL A 95 10.27 -17.57 8.94
C VAL A 95 9.56 -18.90 9.19
N PRO A 96 9.86 -19.97 8.44
CA PRO A 96 9.32 -21.30 8.68
C PRO A 96 9.68 -21.82 10.07
N LYS A 97 8.75 -22.51 10.73
CA LYS A 97 8.97 -23.09 12.06
C LYS A 97 10.20 -24.00 12.11
N ALA A 98 10.41 -24.82 11.09
CA ALA A 98 11.57 -25.69 10.98
C ALA A 98 12.91 -24.93 10.93
N GLU A 99 12.92 -23.70 10.43
CA GLU A 99 14.09 -22.81 10.45
C GLU A 99 14.33 -22.21 11.85
N LEU A 100 13.24 -21.89 12.57
CA LEU A 100 13.32 -21.38 13.94
C LEU A 100 13.78 -22.43 14.95
N GLU A 101 13.43 -23.70 14.73
CA GLU A 101 13.78 -24.84 15.58
C GLU A 101 15.14 -25.47 15.22
N GLY A 102 15.72 -25.09 14.06
CA GLY A 102 17.02 -25.57 13.60
C GLY A 102 18.20 -24.93 14.33
N GLU A 103 19.38 -25.51 14.16
CA GLU A 103 20.61 -24.94 14.72
C GLU A 103 21.16 -23.80 13.87
N MET A 104 21.90 -22.88 14.49
CA MET A 104 22.59 -21.80 13.78
C MET A 104 23.57 -22.36 12.74
N GLY A 105 23.29 -22.06 11.46
CA GLY A 105 24.10 -22.55 10.33
C GLY A 105 23.46 -23.65 9.49
N ASP A 106 22.32 -24.17 9.92
CA ASP A 106 21.56 -25.15 9.13
C ASP A 106 21.06 -24.53 7.81
N SER A 107 21.12 -25.34 6.76
CA SER A 107 20.66 -24.92 5.44
C SER A 107 19.16 -25.19 5.26
N HIS A 108 18.35 -24.15 5.32
CA HIS A 108 16.91 -24.22 5.14
C HIS A 108 16.44 -23.66 3.77
N MET A 109 17.24 -23.89 2.72
CA MET A 109 16.98 -23.34 1.39
C MET A 109 15.58 -23.69 0.87
N GLY A 110 14.82 -22.67 0.50
CA GLY A 110 13.53 -22.82 -0.18
C GLY A 110 12.33 -23.13 0.72
N LEU A 111 12.48 -23.30 2.03
CA LEU A 111 11.36 -23.57 2.93
C LEU A 111 10.34 -22.44 2.92
N GLN A 112 10.77 -21.18 3.03
CA GLN A 112 9.88 -20.03 2.95
C GLN A 112 9.12 -19.97 1.61
N ALA A 113 9.78 -20.23 0.49
CA ALA A 113 9.14 -20.24 -0.82
C ALA A 113 8.09 -21.37 -0.95
N ARG A 114 8.36 -22.53 -0.35
CA ARG A 114 7.40 -23.65 -0.29
C ARG A 114 6.20 -23.31 0.57
N LEU A 115 6.42 -22.73 1.75
CA LEU A 115 5.38 -22.26 2.66
C LEU A 115 4.47 -21.24 1.98
N MET A 116 5.04 -20.21 1.34
CA MET A 116 4.29 -19.21 0.59
C MET A 116 3.48 -19.81 -0.57
N SER A 117 4.08 -20.76 -1.32
CA SER A 117 3.37 -21.45 -2.40
C SER A 117 2.15 -22.22 -1.90
N GLN A 118 2.28 -22.91 -0.77
CA GLN A 118 1.20 -23.68 -0.17
C GLN A 118 0.09 -22.76 0.35
N ALA A 119 0.44 -21.71 1.09
CA ALA A 119 -0.50 -20.77 1.66
C ALA A 119 -1.29 -20.01 0.59
N LEU A 120 -0.59 -19.46 -0.42
CA LEU A 120 -1.24 -18.69 -1.49
C LEU A 120 -2.20 -19.54 -2.33
N ARG A 121 -1.91 -20.83 -2.49
CA ARG A 121 -2.80 -21.78 -3.17
C ARG A 121 -4.13 -21.95 -2.42
N LYS A 122 -4.10 -21.98 -1.08
CA LYS A 122 -5.30 -22.03 -0.23
C LYS A 122 -6.02 -20.69 -0.20
N LEU A 123 -5.29 -19.60 0.06
CA LEU A 123 -5.85 -18.26 0.25
C LEU A 123 -6.56 -17.73 -1.01
N THR A 124 -6.04 -18.01 -2.22
CA THR A 124 -6.56 -17.39 -3.45
C THR A 124 -8.06 -17.65 -3.66
N SER A 125 -8.52 -18.89 -3.45
CA SER A 125 -9.94 -19.23 -3.61
C SER A 125 -10.81 -18.62 -2.51
N THR A 126 -10.30 -18.59 -1.29
CA THR A 126 -11.02 -18.07 -0.11
C THR A 126 -11.16 -16.55 -0.18
N VAL A 127 -10.09 -15.86 -0.54
CA VAL A 127 -10.05 -14.39 -0.70
C VAL A 127 -11.08 -13.90 -1.71
N SER A 128 -11.20 -14.59 -2.84
CA SER A 128 -12.17 -14.22 -3.88
C SER A 128 -13.62 -14.34 -3.37
N ARG A 129 -13.92 -15.36 -2.57
CA ARG A 129 -15.27 -15.60 -2.03
C ARG A 129 -15.63 -14.69 -0.86
N SER A 130 -14.65 -14.37 -0.01
CA SER A 130 -14.86 -13.50 1.17
C SER A 130 -14.85 -12.01 0.83
N ASN A 131 -14.52 -11.61 -0.40
CA ASN A 131 -14.29 -10.22 -0.79
C ASN A 131 -13.20 -9.49 0.03
N THR A 132 -12.38 -10.23 0.76
CA THR A 132 -11.28 -9.66 1.55
C THR A 132 -10.18 -9.16 0.62
N LEU A 133 -9.67 -7.96 0.86
CA LEU A 133 -8.42 -7.48 0.28
C LEU A 133 -7.26 -7.94 1.15
N ILE A 134 -6.33 -8.74 0.61
CA ILE A 134 -5.08 -9.04 1.29
C ILE A 134 -3.93 -8.23 0.69
N ILE A 135 -3.16 -7.56 1.54
CA ILE A 135 -1.94 -6.84 1.18
C ILE A 135 -0.76 -7.55 1.83
N PHE A 136 0.13 -8.11 1.01
CA PHE A 136 1.43 -8.57 1.45
C PHE A 136 2.47 -7.48 1.24
N ILE A 137 3.11 -7.04 2.31
CA ILE A 137 4.29 -6.18 2.24
C ILE A 137 5.52 -7.06 2.04
N ASN A 138 6.41 -6.66 1.12
CA ASN A 138 7.59 -7.45 0.79
C ASN A 138 8.84 -6.58 0.66
N GLN A 139 9.97 -7.19 0.91
CA GLN A 139 11.29 -6.56 0.80
C GLN A 139 11.97 -6.98 -0.50
N ILE A 140 12.84 -6.10 -1.02
CA ILE A 140 13.70 -6.39 -2.17
C ILE A 140 14.97 -7.09 -1.68
N ARG A 141 15.41 -8.06 -2.46
CA ARG A 141 16.72 -8.72 -2.35
C ARG A 141 17.41 -8.69 -3.69
N MET A 142 18.73 -8.71 -3.66
CA MET A 142 19.56 -8.76 -4.86
C MET A 142 19.95 -10.19 -5.17
N LYS A 143 19.70 -10.63 -6.39
CA LYS A 143 20.19 -11.93 -6.88
C LYS A 143 21.69 -11.86 -7.13
N ILE A 144 22.43 -12.77 -6.56
CA ILE A 144 23.87 -12.91 -6.78
C ILE A 144 24.11 -13.46 -8.19
N GLY A 145 25.12 -12.95 -8.91
CA GLY A 145 25.55 -13.46 -10.21
C GLY A 145 24.72 -13.03 -11.41
N VAL A 146 23.79 -12.10 -11.26
CA VAL A 146 23.05 -11.53 -12.41
C VAL A 146 23.89 -10.41 -13.03
N MET A 147 24.56 -10.69 -14.16
CA MET A 147 25.36 -9.70 -14.89
C MET A 147 24.51 -8.85 -15.84
N PHE A 148 23.37 -9.35 -16.33
CA PHE A 148 22.50 -8.66 -17.27
C PHE A 148 21.05 -8.72 -16.78
N GLY A 149 20.30 -7.63 -17.02
CA GLY A 149 18.91 -7.51 -16.60
C GLY A 149 18.73 -6.96 -15.19
N ASN A 150 17.54 -7.12 -14.61
CA ASN A 150 17.24 -6.61 -13.26
C ASN A 150 17.59 -7.66 -12.20
N PRO A 151 18.60 -7.41 -11.33
CA PRO A 151 18.96 -8.32 -10.26
C PRO A 151 17.96 -8.32 -9.09
N GLU A 152 17.07 -7.34 -9.01
CA GLU A 152 16.12 -7.23 -7.90
C GLU A 152 15.08 -8.36 -7.91
N THR A 153 14.84 -8.92 -6.75
CA THR A 153 13.78 -9.91 -6.52
C THR A 153 13.13 -9.66 -5.16
N THR A 154 11.94 -10.20 -4.95
CA THR A 154 11.27 -10.15 -3.65
C THR A 154 11.46 -11.45 -2.89
N THR A 155 11.35 -11.42 -1.55
CA THR A 155 11.44 -12.60 -0.68
C THR A 155 10.23 -13.54 -0.84
N GLY A 156 10.32 -14.75 -0.29
CA GLY A 156 9.22 -15.72 -0.34
C GLY A 156 9.05 -16.44 -1.69
N GLY A 157 10.06 -16.38 -2.56
CA GLY A 157 10.07 -17.07 -3.85
C GLY A 157 9.20 -16.40 -4.93
N ASN A 158 8.72 -17.19 -5.89
CA ASN A 158 7.98 -16.65 -7.03
C ASN A 158 6.45 -16.75 -6.88
N ALA A 159 5.93 -17.47 -5.88
CA ALA A 159 4.49 -17.74 -5.78
C ALA A 159 3.67 -16.44 -5.69
N LEU A 160 4.06 -15.50 -4.84
CA LEU A 160 3.35 -14.24 -4.67
C LEU A 160 3.32 -13.42 -5.97
N LYS A 161 4.38 -13.46 -6.78
CA LYS A 161 4.43 -12.79 -8.09
C LYS A 161 3.37 -13.30 -9.06
N PHE A 162 3.01 -14.58 -8.97
CA PHE A 162 1.97 -15.19 -9.80
C PHE A 162 0.57 -14.97 -9.23
N TYR A 163 0.39 -15.18 -7.91
CA TYR A 163 -0.92 -15.12 -7.26
C TYR A 163 -1.42 -13.69 -7.06
N ALA A 164 -0.55 -12.71 -6.82
CA ALA A 164 -0.95 -11.32 -6.69
C ALA A 164 -1.67 -10.83 -7.96
N SER A 165 -2.84 -10.22 -7.78
CA SER A 165 -3.59 -9.57 -8.86
C SER A 165 -3.02 -8.20 -9.22
N VAL A 166 -2.46 -7.51 -8.23
CA VAL A 166 -1.78 -6.23 -8.39
C VAL A 166 -0.43 -6.31 -7.67
N ARG A 167 0.62 -5.80 -8.31
CA ARG A 167 1.94 -5.63 -7.71
C ARG A 167 2.36 -4.19 -7.81
N ILE A 168 2.78 -3.63 -6.69
CA ILE A 168 3.09 -2.22 -6.50
C ILE A 168 4.55 -2.11 -6.08
N ASP A 169 5.37 -1.50 -6.93
CA ASP A 169 6.74 -1.09 -6.61
C ASP A 169 6.69 0.32 -6.03
N ILE A 170 7.17 0.50 -4.79
CA ILE A 170 7.19 1.79 -4.10
C ILE A 170 8.63 2.21 -3.81
N ARG A 171 8.99 3.43 -4.20
CA ARG A 171 10.34 3.98 -4.10
C ARG A 171 10.33 5.41 -3.59
N ARG A 172 11.23 5.71 -2.67
CA ARG A 172 11.55 7.09 -2.34
C ARG A 172 12.39 7.68 -3.48
N ILE A 173 11.95 8.81 -4.03
CA ILE A 173 12.62 9.51 -5.13
C ILE A 173 13.22 10.86 -4.73
N GLY A 174 12.85 11.38 -3.55
CA GLY A 174 13.36 12.65 -3.05
C GLY A 174 13.04 12.85 -1.57
N SER A 175 13.57 13.94 -1.02
CA SER A 175 13.28 14.41 0.33
C SER A 175 12.55 15.73 0.26
N ILE A 176 11.54 15.90 1.12
CA ILE A 176 10.83 17.16 1.30
C ILE A 176 11.46 17.85 2.50
N LYS A 177 11.90 19.08 2.30
CA LYS A 177 12.58 19.87 3.32
C LYS A 177 11.77 21.11 3.67
N ASP A 178 11.78 21.47 4.94
CA ASP A 178 11.44 22.79 5.42
C ASP A 178 12.72 23.41 6.00
N LYS A 179 13.28 24.42 5.31
CA LYS A 179 14.61 24.96 5.56
C LYS A 179 15.68 23.86 5.50
N GLU A 180 16.30 23.52 6.64
CA GLU A 180 17.32 22.47 6.76
C GLU A 180 16.76 21.12 7.17
N ASP A 181 15.55 21.09 7.72
CA ASP A 181 14.93 19.87 8.25
C ASP A 181 14.23 19.06 7.15
N VAL A 182 14.45 17.74 7.18
CA VAL A 182 13.73 16.81 6.30
C VAL A 182 12.41 16.43 6.97
N ILE A 183 11.32 16.96 6.43
CA ILE A 183 9.96 16.80 6.97
C ILE A 183 9.13 15.71 6.26
N GLY A 184 9.65 15.16 5.17
CA GLY A 184 8.94 14.13 4.42
C GLY A 184 9.77 13.56 3.27
N SER A 185 9.15 12.68 2.52
CA SER A 185 9.72 12.07 1.33
C SER A 185 8.78 12.16 0.14
N GLN A 186 9.34 12.45 -1.02
CA GLN A 186 8.66 12.28 -2.28
C GLN A 186 8.77 10.81 -2.68
N THR A 187 7.65 10.20 -2.96
CA THR A 187 7.53 8.75 -3.16
C THR A 187 6.90 8.47 -4.51
N ARG A 188 7.50 7.52 -5.23
CA ARG A 188 6.97 7.00 -6.51
C ARG A 188 6.42 5.62 -6.34
N VAL A 189 5.21 5.41 -6.82
CA VAL A 189 4.55 4.12 -6.94
C VAL A 189 4.41 3.75 -8.40
N LYS A 190 4.87 2.56 -8.76
CA LYS A 190 4.69 1.97 -10.09
C LYS A 190 3.86 0.69 -9.99
N ILE A 191 2.77 0.62 -10.73
CA ILE A 191 1.96 -0.59 -10.85
C ILE A 191 2.61 -1.52 -11.87
N VAL A 192 3.39 -2.48 -11.41
CA VAL A 192 4.16 -3.38 -12.30
C VAL A 192 3.37 -4.58 -12.83
N LYS A 193 2.26 -4.90 -12.15
CA LYS A 193 1.29 -5.92 -12.56
C LYS A 193 -0.10 -5.49 -12.14
N ASN A 194 -1.07 -5.65 -13.02
CA ASN A 194 -2.48 -5.43 -12.72
C ASN A 194 -3.34 -6.36 -13.59
N LYS A 195 -4.14 -7.21 -12.95
CA LYS A 195 -5.08 -8.13 -13.62
C LYS A 195 -6.48 -7.55 -13.75
N VAL A 196 -6.76 -6.40 -13.11
CA VAL A 196 -8.11 -5.81 -13.03
C VAL A 196 -8.21 -4.44 -13.72
N ALA A 197 -7.09 -3.89 -14.20
CA ALA A 197 -7.01 -2.64 -14.96
C ALA A 197 -5.69 -2.59 -15.74
N PRO A 198 -5.48 -1.63 -16.66
CA PRO A 198 -4.22 -1.46 -17.36
C PRO A 198 -3.04 -1.25 -16.39
N PRO A 199 -1.96 -2.02 -16.50
CA PRO A 199 -0.78 -1.91 -15.67
C PRO A 199 0.12 -0.72 -16.06
N PHE A 200 1.29 -0.61 -15.41
CA PHE A 200 2.38 0.32 -15.69
C PHE A 200 2.08 1.80 -15.43
N LYS A 201 0.98 2.10 -14.71
CA LYS A 201 0.74 3.45 -14.23
C LYS A 201 1.76 3.81 -13.16
N ILE A 202 2.21 5.06 -13.19
CA ILE A 202 3.14 5.65 -12.22
C ILE A 202 2.42 6.82 -11.56
N VAL A 203 2.54 6.91 -10.23
CA VAL A 203 2.01 8.00 -9.43
C VAL A 203 3.09 8.44 -8.44
N ASP A 204 3.33 9.72 -8.37
CA ASP A 204 4.21 10.34 -7.39
C ASP A 204 3.36 11.06 -6.34
N PHE A 205 3.71 10.93 -5.07
CA PHE A 205 3.04 11.61 -3.96
C PHE A 205 4.01 11.83 -2.80
N ASP A 206 3.62 12.71 -1.89
CA ASP A 206 4.40 13.04 -0.71
C ASP A 206 3.97 12.19 0.49
N ILE A 207 4.94 11.67 1.23
CA ILE A 207 4.75 11.12 2.57
C ILE A 207 5.36 12.11 3.56
N MET A 208 4.53 12.71 4.41
CA MET A 208 4.97 13.61 5.47
C MET A 208 5.25 12.80 6.73
N TYR A 209 6.37 13.06 7.39
CA TYR A 209 6.74 12.35 8.61
C TYR A 209 5.76 12.69 9.73
N GLY A 210 5.20 11.65 10.34
CA GLY A 210 4.19 11.78 11.39
C GLY A 210 2.76 12.10 10.92
N GLU A 211 2.54 12.36 9.62
CA GLU A 211 1.19 12.65 9.07
C GLU A 211 0.74 11.60 8.04
N GLY A 212 1.69 10.91 7.38
CA GLY A 212 1.40 9.95 6.31
C GLY A 212 1.30 10.60 4.93
N ILE A 213 0.47 10.05 4.05
CA ILE A 213 0.31 10.52 2.66
C ILE A 213 -0.36 11.90 2.64
N SER A 214 0.27 12.87 1.97
CA SER A 214 -0.22 14.24 1.85
C SER A 214 -1.35 14.36 0.83
N LYS A 215 -2.58 14.22 1.28
CA LYS A 215 -3.77 14.36 0.41
C LYS A 215 -3.86 15.74 -0.25
N THR A 216 -3.56 16.81 0.48
CA THR A 216 -3.60 18.17 -0.06
C THR A 216 -2.54 18.41 -1.14
N GLY A 217 -1.35 17.79 -1.00
CA GLY A 217 -0.32 17.80 -2.04
C GLY A 217 -0.80 17.14 -3.34
N GLU A 218 -1.43 15.98 -3.22
CA GLU A 218 -2.02 15.28 -4.38
C GLU A 218 -3.12 16.11 -5.06
N LEU A 219 -3.99 16.76 -4.29
CA LEU A 219 -5.06 17.60 -4.84
C LEU A 219 -4.51 18.78 -5.66
N ILE A 220 -3.44 19.43 -5.19
CA ILE A 220 -2.76 20.49 -5.95
C ILE A 220 -2.18 19.93 -7.25
N ASP A 221 -1.40 18.86 -7.17
CA ASP A 221 -0.68 18.31 -8.33
C ASP A 221 -1.66 17.75 -9.39
N LEU A 222 -2.64 16.97 -8.95
CA LEU A 222 -3.66 16.42 -9.84
C LEU A 222 -4.61 17.51 -10.36
N GLY A 223 -4.96 18.50 -9.52
CA GLY A 223 -5.79 19.64 -9.89
C GLY A 223 -5.13 20.48 -10.99
N VAL A 224 -3.82 20.73 -10.89
CA VAL A 224 -3.07 21.43 -11.95
C VAL A 224 -3.03 20.59 -13.22
N LYS A 225 -2.77 19.29 -13.10
CA LYS A 225 -2.71 18.38 -14.25
C LYS A 225 -4.05 18.27 -14.99
N ALA A 226 -5.17 18.33 -14.25
CA ALA A 226 -6.52 18.30 -14.80
C ALA A 226 -7.04 19.71 -15.26
N GLY A 227 -6.24 20.77 -15.09
CA GLY A 227 -6.66 22.12 -15.41
C GLY A 227 -7.75 22.70 -14.48
N ILE A 228 -7.99 22.05 -13.33
CA ILE A 228 -8.95 22.45 -12.31
C ILE A 228 -8.36 23.53 -11.40
N VAL A 229 -7.10 23.34 -11.02
CA VAL A 229 -6.28 24.33 -10.30
C VAL A 229 -5.39 25.03 -11.31
N GLU A 230 -5.46 26.34 -11.34
CA GLU A 230 -4.63 27.17 -12.21
C GLU A 230 -3.26 27.41 -11.56
N LYS A 231 -2.20 27.33 -12.36
CA LYS A 231 -0.83 27.66 -11.95
C LYS A 231 -0.26 28.74 -12.84
N ALA A 232 -0.03 29.94 -12.28
CA ALA A 232 0.59 31.07 -12.95
C ALA A 232 1.92 31.42 -12.24
N GLY A 233 3.04 31.02 -12.83
CA GLY A 233 4.35 31.12 -12.19
C GLY A 233 4.41 30.36 -10.87
N ALA A 234 4.62 31.07 -9.77
CA ALA A 234 4.64 30.49 -8.42
C ALA A 234 3.24 30.47 -7.73
N TRP A 235 2.22 31.08 -8.34
CA TRP A 235 0.90 31.20 -7.76
C TRP A 235 -0.02 30.05 -8.17
N PHE A 236 -0.78 29.55 -7.19
CA PHE A 236 -1.87 28.60 -7.41
C PHE A 236 -3.19 29.30 -7.15
N SER A 237 -4.20 29.08 -8.00
CA SER A 237 -5.54 29.65 -7.88
C SER A 237 -6.62 28.63 -8.24
N TYR A 238 -7.80 28.83 -7.68
CA TYR A 238 -8.97 28.02 -7.95
C TYR A 238 -10.20 28.93 -8.05
N LYS A 239 -10.93 28.90 -9.16
CA LYS A 239 -12.07 29.77 -9.44
C LYS A 239 -11.76 31.28 -9.25
N GLY A 240 -10.54 31.71 -9.59
CA GLY A 240 -10.09 33.09 -9.42
C GLY A 240 -9.62 33.45 -8.00
N GLU A 241 -9.80 32.58 -7.01
CA GLU A 241 -9.28 32.74 -5.65
C GLU A 241 -7.86 32.23 -5.55
N LYS A 242 -6.96 32.98 -4.90
CA LYS A 242 -5.58 32.60 -4.69
C LYS A 242 -5.48 31.57 -3.56
N LEU A 243 -5.00 30.38 -3.87
CA LEU A 243 -4.71 29.33 -2.87
C LEU A 243 -3.39 29.60 -2.15
N GLY A 244 -2.40 30.20 -2.83
CA GLY A 244 -1.12 30.54 -2.22
C GLY A 244 0.02 30.67 -3.23
N GLN A 245 1.11 31.33 -2.79
CA GLN A 245 2.36 31.39 -3.52
C GLN A 245 3.23 30.20 -3.12
N GLY A 246 3.56 29.35 -4.06
CA GLY A 246 4.28 28.10 -3.83
C GLY A 246 3.36 26.96 -3.42
N ARG A 247 3.82 25.74 -3.68
CA ARG A 247 3.06 24.50 -3.45
C ARG A 247 2.72 24.29 -1.98
N GLU A 248 3.64 24.63 -1.06
CA GLU A 248 3.44 24.41 0.38
C GLU A 248 2.35 25.35 0.95
N ASN A 249 2.34 26.62 0.53
CA ASN A 249 1.28 27.54 0.96
C ASN A 249 -0.10 27.14 0.41
N ALA A 250 -0.16 26.65 -0.83
CA ALA A 250 -1.40 26.13 -1.40
C ALA A 250 -1.90 24.86 -0.64
N LYS A 251 -0.97 23.97 -0.19
CA LYS A 251 -1.30 22.83 0.66
C LYS A 251 -1.87 23.25 2.00
N LEU A 252 -1.27 24.27 2.65
CA LEU A 252 -1.74 24.83 3.92
C LEU A 252 -3.15 25.41 3.75
N PHE A 253 -3.37 26.21 2.70
CA PHE A 253 -4.69 26.76 2.41
C PHE A 253 -5.76 25.65 2.30
N LEU A 254 -5.48 24.57 1.56
CA LEU A 254 -6.41 23.45 1.44
C LEU A 254 -6.60 22.67 2.76
N LYS A 255 -5.61 22.66 3.64
CA LYS A 255 -5.72 22.04 4.97
C LYS A 255 -6.64 22.86 5.88
N GLU A 256 -6.58 24.21 5.76
CA GLU A 256 -7.41 25.15 6.50
C GLU A 256 -8.82 25.31 5.91
N ASN A 257 -8.99 24.99 4.63
CA ASN A 257 -10.26 25.11 3.90
C ASN A 257 -10.72 23.75 3.34
N PRO A 258 -11.20 22.81 4.20
CA PRO A 258 -11.58 21.46 3.77
C PRO A 258 -12.68 21.42 2.71
N ALA A 259 -13.62 22.38 2.73
CA ALA A 259 -14.70 22.46 1.73
C ALA A 259 -14.16 22.72 0.32
N VAL A 260 -13.15 23.58 0.17
CA VAL A 260 -12.49 23.84 -1.11
C VAL A 260 -11.69 22.60 -1.56
N ALA A 261 -11.01 21.95 -0.62
CA ALA A 261 -10.28 20.71 -0.90
C ALA A 261 -11.22 19.59 -1.40
N GLU A 262 -12.38 19.43 -0.77
CA GLU A 262 -13.39 18.44 -1.19
C GLU A 262 -13.99 18.78 -2.56
N GLU A 263 -14.26 20.06 -2.84
CA GLU A 263 -14.75 20.47 -4.15
C GLU A 263 -13.74 20.17 -5.26
N ILE A 264 -12.46 20.47 -5.04
CA ILE A 264 -11.37 20.15 -5.97
C ILE A 264 -11.27 18.63 -6.17
N GLU A 265 -11.31 17.86 -5.07
CA GLU A 265 -11.28 16.39 -5.14
C GLU A 265 -12.43 15.85 -6.00
N ASN A 266 -13.65 16.31 -5.77
CA ASN A 266 -14.83 15.86 -6.51
C ASN A 266 -14.71 16.17 -8.00
N LYS A 267 -14.17 17.32 -8.38
CA LYS A 267 -13.91 17.67 -9.77
C LYS A 267 -12.83 16.81 -10.41
N ILE A 268 -11.71 16.58 -9.70
CA ILE A 268 -10.64 15.67 -10.18
C ILE A 268 -11.19 14.26 -10.41
N ARG A 269 -12.04 13.76 -9.49
CA ARG A 269 -12.66 12.44 -9.64
C ARG A 269 -13.65 12.38 -10.81
N ALA A 270 -14.40 13.44 -11.04
CA ALA A 270 -15.32 13.55 -12.17
C ALA A 270 -14.57 13.59 -13.52
N ASP A 271 -13.47 14.34 -13.59
CA ASP A 271 -12.61 14.42 -14.77
C ASP A 271 -11.91 13.10 -15.08
N ALA A 272 -11.45 12.40 -14.05
CA ALA A 272 -10.83 11.07 -14.21
C ALA A 272 -11.81 10.00 -14.72
N GLY A 273 -13.10 10.29 -14.76
CA GLY A 273 -14.17 9.36 -15.17
C GLY A 273 -14.49 8.29 -14.12
N PRO A 274 -15.64 7.62 -14.23
CA PRO A 274 -15.98 6.50 -13.38
C PRO A 274 -14.96 5.38 -13.61
N VAL A 275 -14.40 4.83 -12.54
CA VAL A 275 -13.72 3.54 -12.60
C VAL A 275 -14.78 2.55 -13.05
N SER A 276 -14.79 2.18 -14.36
CA SER A 276 -15.80 1.29 -14.90
C SER A 276 -15.62 -0.10 -14.30
N TYR A 277 -16.51 -0.45 -13.38
CA TYR A 277 -16.67 -1.82 -12.88
C TYR A 277 -17.35 -2.76 -13.91
N THR A 278 -17.38 -2.37 -15.17
CA THR A 278 -18.11 -3.06 -16.22
C THR A 278 -17.34 -4.23 -16.84
N HIS A 279 -16.85 -5.21 -16.06
CA HIS A 279 -16.48 -6.52 -16.62
C HIS A 279 -16.37 -7.65 -15.59
N LEU A 280 -17.22 -7.67 -14.56
CA LEU A 280 -17.31 -8.83 -13.66
C LEU A 280 -18.72 -9.46 -13.60
N ARG A 281 -19.54 -9.23 -14.64
CA ARG A 281 -20.75 -10.02 -14.88
C ARG A 281 -20.67 -10.64 -16.26
N ALA A 282 -19.85 -11.66 -16.42
CA ALA A 282 -19.95 -12.60 -17.52
C ALA A 282 -19.30 -13.90 -17.04
N HIS A 283 -20.13 -14.88 -16.86
CA HIS A 283 -19.98 -16.31 -16.69
C HIS A 283 -20.52 -16.85 -15.37
N GLU A 284 -21.82 -16.60 -15.17
CA GLU A 284 -22.72 -17.59 -14.58
C GLU A 284 -23.53 -18.16 -15.76
N THR A 285 -23.07 -19.24 -16.30
CA THR A 285 -23.82 -20.31 -16.97
C THR A 285 -23.06 -21.59 -16.79
#